data_6aeebce4a772737704a646961a64b376
#
_entry.id   6aeebce4a772737704a646961a64b376
#
_cell.length_a   1.000
_cell.length_b   1.000
_cell.length_c   1.000
_cell.angle_alpha   90.00
_cell.angle_beta   90.00
_cell.angle_gamma   90.00
#
_symmetry.space_group_name_H-M   'P 1'
#
loop_
_entity.id
_entity.type
_entity.pdbx_description
1 polymer ?
#
loop_
_entity_poly.entity_id
_entity_poly.type
_entity_poly.pdbx_seq_one_letter_code
_entity_poly.pdbx_strand_id
1 'polypeptide(L)'
;MAGAAGAALLASLVAMPPSLAQELPEVTGLSVDQQRGFATLRWEPVAGVDEYQIERTEVDANDEPVGEPLITGIWRPNRQVDQEVPAFADANFDPGDRFRWRVGIAGEGFSDPVYDTTLPQWGDPDVTGENLRTGWEQTQAARFTTDVEEQAYTAQIDELSDRVRVVEIGRTLQDRPINMFIIGYPNPPATAEEVAADSTALVNCNVHGNEPSSRESCLIMARQLAFGEDERTLDILSNATVLLVPSINGDGRAMNQRGNADGQDLNRDFSLLRQPETFGFTEMLRDYQPDAAFDGHEYGNSRAGDLPVLFSRHLNVPEPVHLQSKDLVENWLYERGSEDGWWFCPYGCEGGSTVGQSQETILRNTLGLKNVVGVLLEARSSGGETRPADGGSQTPESRKRKTYSALYTFEQFLDYFRANQEEIAEVTAEGKRLQALNEGPIVFRGSYTVEPFPAPHPGESPPNPEIPGPDQVLEEQVCGYLLTEEQYHGVREDSPPGFQTTVADRIEAHGWRVQERARGYMVPLAQAERGLIPLLLDGQAAEPWLEAQRLYGPANSRMQLPDSACGKTXSRWPRPSAGSSRCCSTARRPSRGSRPSGSTARRTRGCSCPTARAARRAHPRRATTRRSRS
;
A
#
# COMPACT_ATOMS: atom_id res chain seq x y z
N MET A 1 72.97 -20.88 40.62
CA MET A 1 73.56 -21.89 39.72
C MET A 1 72.47 -22.92 39.42
N ALA A 2 71.83 -22.77 38.27
CA ALA A 2 70.94 -23.82 37.70
C ALA A 2 70.87 -23.55 36.20
N GLY A 3 71.44 -24.45 35.44
CA GLY A 3 71.47 -24.36 34.00
C GLY A 3 70.17 -24.85 33.40
N ALA A 4 69.64 -24.07 32.45
CA ALA A 4 68.47 -24.47 31.67
C ALA A 4 68.95 -25.01 30.32
N ALA A 5 68.60 -26.25 30.04
CA ALA A 5 68.79 -26.86 28.72
C ALA A 5 67.57 -26.56 27.83
N GLY A 6 67.80 -25.84 26.75
CA GLY A 6 66.81 -25.58 25.76
C GLY A 6 66.69 -26.71 24.73
N ALA A 7 65.55 -27.33 24.61
CA ALA A 7 65.22 -28.28 23.55
C ALA A 7 64.64 -27.52 22.35
N ALA A 8 65.28 -27.52 21.22
CA ALA A 8 64.80 -26.96 19.96
C ALA A 8 63.89 -27.99 19.28
N LEU A 9 62.59 -27.68 19.20
CA LEU A 9 61.63 -28.42 18.37
C LEU A 9 61.78 -27.91 16.95
N LEU A 10 62.27 -28.73 16.06
CA LEU A 10 62.19 -28.52 14.61
C LEU A 10 60.74 -28.83 14.13
N ALA A 11 60.00 -27.79 13.92
CA ALA A 11 58.72 -27.94 13.25
C ALA A 11 58.97 -28.10 11.75
N SER A 12 58.70 -29.29 11.24
CA SER A 12 58.66 -29.53 9.79
C SER A 12 57.35 -28.88 9.23
N LEU A 13 57.51 -27.76 8.54
CA LEU A 13 56.47 -27.17 7.72
C LEU A 13 56.22 -28.13 6.56
N VAL A 14 55.13 -28.90 6.65
CA VAL A 14 54.58 -29.56 5.48
C VAL A 14 53.92 -28.46 4.66
N ALA A 15 54.50 -28.10 3.52
CA ALA A 15 53.88 -27.19 2.56
C ALA A 15 52.61 -27.86 2.07
N MET A 16 51.47 -27.35 2.48
CA MET A 16 50.20 -27.69 1.84
C MET A 16 50.29 -27.27 0.37
N PRO A 17 49.87 -28.11 -0.57
CA PRO A 17 49.77 -27.66 -1.95
C PRO A 17 48.82 -26.46 -2.02
N PRO A 18 49.11 -25.48 -2.89
CA PRO A 18 48.17 -24.39 -3.08
C PRO A 18 46.82 -24.99 -3.46
N SER A 19 45.80 -24.73 -2.68
CA SER A 19 44.45 -25.06 -3.13
C SER A 19 44.29 -24.33 -4.45
N LEU A 20 43.92 -25.05 -5.50
CA LEU A 20 43.42 -24.45 -6.71
C LEU A 20 42.14 -23.76 -6.28
N ALA A 21 42.22 -22.50 -5.90
CA ALA A 21 41.04 -21.66 -5.82
C ALA A 21 40.47 -21.69 -7.24
N GLN A 22 39.35 -22.33 -7.41
CA GLN A 22 38.64 -22.34 -8.66
C GLN A 22 38.17 -20.90 -8.88
N GLU A 23 38.76 -20.22 -9.84
CA GLU A 23 38.28 -18.88 -10.22
C GLU A 23 36.81 -18.99 -10.56
N LEU A 24 35.98 -18.20 -9.89
CA LEU A 24 34.57 -18.16 -10.23
C LEU A 24 34.40 -17.54 -11.62
N PRO A 25 33.45 -18.04 -12.42
CA PRO A 25 33.19 -17.44 -13.73
C PRO A 25 32.84 -15.97 -13.62
N GLU A 26 33.28 -15.21 -14.60
CA GLU A 26 32.93 -13.81 -14.73
C GLU A 26 31.42 -13.65 -14.92
N VAL A 27 30.82 -12.59 -14.38
CA VAL A 27 29.41 -12.24 -14.59
C VAL A 27 29.23 -11.83 -16.05
N THR A 28 28.28 -12.42 -16.73
CA THR A 28 27.97 -12.15 -18.15
C THR A 28 26.52 -11.77 -18.35
N GLY A 29 26.19 -11.27 -19.55
CA GLY A 29 24.81 -10.94 -19.90
C GLY A 29 24.24 -9.72 -19.17
N LEU A 30 25.10 -8.85 -18.62
CA LEU A 30 24.62 -7.65 -17.94
C LEU A 30 23.89 -6.75 -18.93
N SER A 31 22.71 -6.29 -18.54
CA SER A 31 21.89 -5.33 -19.28
C SER A 31 21.32 -4.30 -18.31
N VAL A 32 20.96 -3.12 -18.83
CA VAL A 32 20.29 -2.06 -18.08
C VAL A 32 19.02 -1.67 -18.83
N ASP A 33 17.94 -1.52 -18.08
CA ASP A 33 16.64 -1.08 -18.59
C ASP A 33 16.20 0.13 -17.77
N GLN A 34 16.08 1.29 -18.44
CA GLN A 34 15.75 2.54 -17.76
C GLN A 34 14.26 2.61 -17.46
N GLN A 35 13.95 2.83 -16.20
CA GLN A 35 12.61 3.14 -15.72
C GLN A 35 12.59 4.59 -15.21
N ARG A 36 11.40 5.13 -15.01
CA ARG A 36 11.29 6.48 -14.43
C ARG A 36 11.70 6.43 -12.96
N GLY A 37 12.77 7.12 -12.61
CA GLY A 37 13.29 7.21 -11.25
C GLY A 37 14.20 6.07 -10.82
N PHE A 38 14.41 5.04 -11.66
CA PHE A 38 15.36 3.96 -11.36
C PHE A 38 15.81 3.23 -12.62
N ALA A 39 16.88 2.46 -12.49
CA ALA A 39 17.41 1.61 -13.56
C ALA A 39 17.37 0.16 -13.10
N THR A 40 16.78 -0.73 -13.88
CA THR A 40 16.78 -2.18 -13.60
C THR A 40 17.98 -2.83 -14.29
N LEU A 41 18.87 -3.39 -13.50
CA LEU A 41 20.03 -4.17 -13.96
C LEU A 41 19.65 -5.65 -13.94
N ARG A 42 19.97 -6.39 -15.01
CA ARG A 42 19.77 -7.85 -15.09
C ARG A 42 21.03 -8.51 -15.62
N TRP A 43 21.30 -9.74 -15.17
CA TRP A 43 22.50 -10.48 -15.60
C TRP A 43 22.26 -12.00 -15.54
N GLU A 44 23.18 -12.77 -16.17
CA GLU A 44 23.12 -14.24 -16.11
C GLU A 44 23.60 -14.72 -14.75
N PRO A 45 22.83 -15.59 -14.05
CA PRO A 45 23.26 -16.10 -12.75
C PRO A 45 24.48 -17.01 -12.88
N VAL A 46 25.45 -16.84 -11.99
CA VAL A 46 26.64 -17.68 -11.91
C VAL A 46 26.37 -18.84 -10.95
N ALA A 47 26.58 -20.06 -11.38
CA ALA A 47 26.29 -21.25 -10.58
C ALA A 47 27.07 -21.24 -9.25
N GLY A 48 26.33 -21.36 -8.15
CA GLY A 48 26.91 -21.38 -6.79
C GLY A 48 27.19 -20.01 -6.20
N VAL A 49 26.77 -18.94 -6.88
CA VAL A 49 26.89 -17.56 -6.39
C VAL A 49 25.50 -17.05 -6.01
N ASP A 50 25.36 -16.60 -4.77
CA ASP A 50 24.12 -16.03 -4.25
C ASP A 50 24.29 -14.61 -3.71
N GLU A 51 25.44 -13.97 -4.06
CA GLU A 51 25.69 -12.58 -3.68
C GLU A 51 26.48 -11.86 -4.77
N TYR A 52 25.97 -10.73 -5.25
CA TYR A 52 26.63 -9.88 -6.24
C TYR A 52 26.72 -8.45 -5.75
N GLN A 53 27.81 -7.77 -6.12
CA GLN A 53 28.02 -6.35 -5.86
C GLN A 53 27.65 -5.55 -7.10
N ILE A 54 26.90 -4.48 -6.91
CA ILE A 54 26.47 -3.56 -7.97
C ILE A 54 27.32 -2.30 -7.89
N GLU A 55 28.10 -2.03 -8.93
CA GLU A 55 28.94 -0.83 -9.03
C GLU A 55 28.34 0.13 -10.05
N ARG A 56 28.33 1.41 -9.71
CA ARG A 56 27.96 2.49 -10.62
C ARG A 56 29.06 3.56 -10.63
N THR A 57 29.34 4.12 -11.81
CA THR A 57 30.26 5.25 -11.98
C THR A 57 29.57 6.29 -12.89
N GLU A 58 29.56 7.54 -12.48
CA GLU A 58 29.12 8.63 -13.35
C GLU A 58 30.14 8.81 -14.48
N VAL A 59 29.65 8.99 -15.73
CA VAL A 59 30.48 9.15 -16.91
C VAL A 59 30.03 10.35 -17.74
N ASP A 60 30.94 10.89 -18.55
CA ASP A 60 30.61 11.96 -19.49
C ASP A 60 29.97 11.41 -20.77
N ALA A 61 29.69 12.29 -21.74
CA ALA A 61 29.07 11.93 -23.01
C ALA A 61 29.95 11.04 -23.92
N ASN A 62 31.21 10.83 -23.55
CA ASN A 62 32.15 9.94 -24.25
C ASN A 62 32.40 8.64 -23.48
N ASP A 63 31.62 8.39 -22.43
CA ASP A 63 31.74 7.23 -21.51
C ASP A 63 33.02 7.25 -20.65
N GLU A 64 33.64 8.43 -20.49
CA GLU A 64 34.81 8.57 -19.61
C GLU A 64 34.37 8.89 -18.17
N PRO A 65 34.94 8.21 -17.16
CA PRO A 65 34.56 8.46 -15.76
C PRO A 65 34.76 9.91 -15.33
N VAL A 66 33.72 10.52 -14.75
CA VAL A 66 33.81 11.85 -14.10
C VAL A 66 33.69 11.75 -12.59
N GLY A 67 33.29 10.59 -12.06
CA GLY A 67 33.22 10.30 -10.63
C GLY A 67 33.99 9.06 -10.26
N GLU A 68 34.11 8.82 -8.94
CA GLU A 68 34.70 7.57 -8.44
C GLU A 68 33.67 6.45 -8.49
N PRO A 69 34.07 5.20 -8.75
CA PRO A 69 33.15 4.06 -8.67
C PRO A 69 32.53 3.93 -7.27
N LEU A 70 31.24 3.66 -7.22
CA LEU A 70 30.47 3.51 -5.99
C LEU A 70 29.75 2.16 -6.01
N ILE A 71 29.87 1.38 -4.93
CA ILE A 71 29.02 0.20 -4.74
C ILE A 71 27.64 0.69 -4.30
N THR A 72 26.67 0.62 -5.19
CA THR A 72 25.31 1.12 -4.93
C THR A 72 24.44 0.08 -4.25
N GLY A 73 24.83 -1.22 -4.30
CA GLY A 73 24.08 -2.25 -3.63
C GLY A 73 24.76 -3.61 -3.64
N ILE A 74 24.18 -4.51 -2.86
CA ILE A 74 24.50 -5.93 -2.88
C ILE A 74 23.20 -6.66 -3.18
N TRP A 75 23.20 -7.47 -4.23
CA TRP A 75 22.04 -8.30 -4.58
C TRP A 75 22.17 -9.67 -3.92
N ARG A 76 21.03 -10.18 -3.43
CA ARG A 76 20.86 -11.56 -2.97
C ARG A 76 19.52 -12.08 -3.48
N PRO A 77 19.36 -13.41 -3.65
CA PRO A 77 18.08 -13.94 -4.15
C PRO A 77 16.92 -13.60 -3.22
N ASN A 78 15.85 -13.11 -3.80
CA ASN A 78 14.60 -12.86 -3.08
C ASN A 78 13.93 -14.23 -2.85
N ARG A 79 13.81 -14.62 -1.58
CA ARG A 79 13.25 -15.92 -1.20
C ARG A 79 11.73 -16.00 -1.26
N GLN A 80 11.07 -14.90 -1.59
CA GLN A 80 9.61 -14.83 -1.70
C GLN A 80 9.13 -15.27 -3.09
N VAL A 81 10.00 -15.24 -4.07
CA VAL A 81 9.69 -15.57 -5.47
C VAL A 81 10.78 -16.50 -6.04
N ASP A 82 10.41 -17.24 -7.07
CA ASP A 82 11.35 -18.09 -7.80
C ASP A 82 12.00 -17.26 -8.93
N GLN A 83 13.06 -16.55 -8.59
CA GLN A 83 13.70 -15.58 -9.49
C GLN A 83 14.79 -16.26 -10.32
N GLU A 84 14.45 -16.57 -11.59
CA GLU A 84 15.38 -17.21 -12.51
C GLU A 84 16.53 -16.29 -12.97
N VAL A 85 16.25 -15.00 -13.12
CA VAL A 85 17.20 -14.00 -13.61
C VAL A 85 17.39 -12.95 -12.51
N PRO A 86 18.62 -12.78 -12.00
CA PRO A 86 18.88 -11.74 -11.00
C PRO A 86 18.58 -10.34 -11.56
N ALA A 87 17.90 -9.53 -10.77
CA ALA A 87 17.59 -8.14 -11.12
C ALA A 87 17.80 -7.22 -9.92
N PHE A 88 18.27 -5.99 -10.15
CA PHE A 88 18.53 -5.00 -9.11
C PHE A 88 18.07 -3.61 -9.57
N ALA A 89 17.22 -2.97 -8.79
CA ALA A 89 16.78 -1.59 -9.02
C ALA A 89 17.79 -0.62 -8.41
N ASP A 90 18.48 0.15 -9.23
CA ASP A 90 19.33 1.26 -8.78
C ASP A 90 18.51 2.54 -8.89
N ALA A 91 18.35 3.27 -7.77
CA ALA A 91 17.39 4.39 -7.68
C ALA A 91 17.93 5.59 -6.89
N ASN A 92 19.23 5.67 -6.69
CA ASN A 92 19.80 6.74 -5.86
C ASN A 92 20.66 7.73 -6.68
N PHE A 93 20.12 8.18 -7.81
CA PHE A 93 20.76 9.11 -8.74
C PHE A 93 19.81 10.26 -9.12
N ASP A 94 20.32 11.24 -9.83
CA ASP A 94 19.53 12.30 -10.41
C ASP A 94 19.20 11.96 -11.88
N PRO A 95 17.98 12.29 -12.36
CA PRO A 95 17.60 12.00 -13.74
C PRO A 95 18.40 12.84 -14.74
N GLY A 96 18.69 12.22 -15.88
CA GLY A 96 19.43 12.87 -16.96
C GLY A 96 20.95 12.64 -16.87
N ASP A 97 21.44 12.15 -15.76
CA ASP A 97 22.86 11.80 -15.61
C ASP A 97 23.16 10.51 -16.37
N ARG A 98 24.40 10.42 -16.88
CA ARG A 98 24.85 9.24 -17.59
C ARG A 98 25.74 8.40 -16.70
N PHE A 99 25.50 7.09 -16.70
CA PHE A 99 26.23 6.17 -15.81
C PHE A 99 26.74 4.95 -16.56
N ARG A 100 27.80 4.39 -15.99
CA ARG A 100 28.33 3.06 -16.26
C ARG A 100 27.98 2.16 -15.07
N TRP A 101 27.41 0.99 -15.33
CA TRP A 101 27.15 -0.02 -14.31
C TRP A 101 27.97 -1.27 -14.60
N ARG A 102 28.42 -1.94 -13.52
CA ARG A 102 29.04 -3.26 -13.55
C ARG A 102 28.49 -4.10 -12.40
N VAL A 103 28.44 -5.41 -12.59
CA VAL A 103 28.03 -6.38 -11.56
C VAL A 103 29.21 -7.33 -11.35
N GLY A 104 29.54 -7.59 -10.09
CA GLY A 104 30.69 -8.42 -9.74
C GLY A 104 30.42 -9.33 -8.56
N ILE A 105 31.34 -10.27 -8.37
CA ILE A 105 31.35 -11.21 -7.24
C ILE A 105 32.43 -10.71 -6.27
N ALA A 106 32.11 -10.62 -4.97
CA ALA A 106 33.03 -10.07 -3.98
C ALA A 106 34.37 -10.82 -3.97
N GLY A 107 35.45 -10.08 -4.17
CA GLY A 107 36.80 -10.64 -4.18
C GLY A 107 37.26 -11.20 -5.53
N GLU A 108 36.39 -11.22 -6.54
CA GLU A 108 36.73 -11.64 -7.92
C GLU A 108 36.80 -10.40 -8.83
N GLY A 109 36.05 -10.27 -9.82
CA GLY A 109 36.05 -9.12 -10.71
C GLY A 109 34.64 -8.63 -11.01
N PHE A 110 34.56 -7.61 -11.85
CA PHE A 110 33.30 -7.08 -12.34
C PHE A 110 33.11 -7.45 -13.81
N SER A 111 31.86 -7.60 -14.20
CA SER A 111 31.43 -7.79 -15.58
C SER A 111 31.98 -6.71 -16.52
N ASP A 112 31.87 -6.95 -17.83
CA ASP A 112 31.91 -5.87 -18.80
C ASP A 112 30.85 -4.82 -18.45
N PRO A 113 31.13 -3.55 -18.67
CA PRO A 113 30.20 -2.48 -18.29
C PRO A 113 29.04 -2.31 -19.27
N VAL A 114 27.90 -1.84 -18.74
CA VAL A 114 26.80 -1.27 -19.54
C VAL A 114 26.69 0.21 -19.24
N TYR A 115 26.27 0.97 -20.24
CA TYR A 115 26.18 2.44 -20.16
C TYR A 115 24.79 2.90 -20.54
N ASP A 116 24.24 3.87 -19.83
CA ASP A 116 23.00 4.50 -20.22
C ASP A 116 22.83 5.87 -19.56
N THR A 117 21.86 6.64 -20.06
CA THR A 117 21.44 7.92 -19.48
C THR A 117 20.10 7.72 -18.77
N THR A 118 20.01 8.13 -17.53
CA THR A 118 18.83 7.92 -16.71
C THR A 118 17.64 8.73 -17.23
N LEU A 119 16.45 8.12 -17.19
CA LEU A 119 15.23 8.77 -17.63
C LEU A 119 14.72 9.75 -16.56
N PRO A 120 13.96 10.76 -16.98
CA PRO A 120 13.28 11.63 -16.02
C PRO A 120 12.44 10.83 -15.04
N GLN A 121 12.34 11.35 -13.84
CA GLN A 121 11.57 10.74 -12.78
C GLN A 121 10.07 10.68 -13.12
N TRP A 122 9.39 9.75 -12.49
CA TRP A 122 7.95 9.72 -12.46
C TRP A 122 7.42 11.09 -12.00
N GLY A 123 6.48 11.65 -12.74
CA GLY A 123 5.95 12.97 -12.42
C GLY A 123 6.93 14.11 -12.70
N ASP A 124 7.53 14.11 -13.88
CA ASP A 124 8.45 15.16 -14.33
C ASP A 124 7.93 16.56 -13.96
N PRO A 125 8.68 17.33 -13.17
CA PRO A 125 8.23 18.65 -12.71
C PRO A 125 8.10 19.69 -13.81
N ASP A 126 8.68 19.46 -14.98
CA ASP A 126 8.62 20.41 -16.10
C ASP A 126 7.45 20.11 -17.07
N VAL A 127 6.63 19.11 -16.80
CA VAL A 127 5.52 18.70 -17.68
C VAL A 127 4.49 19.81 -17.89
N THR A 128 4.30 20.67 -16.90
CA THR A 128 3.37 21.82 -16.99
C THR A 128 4.00 23.08 -17.57
N GLY A 129 5.33 23.15 -17.66
CA GLY A 129 6.07 24.38 -17.92
C GLY A 129 6.16 25.32 -16.72
N GLU A 130 5.59 24.95 -15.58
CA GLU A 130 5.59 25.76 -14.34
C GLU A 130 6.68 25.34 -13.35
N ASN A 131 7.47 24.34 -13.71
CA ASN A 131 8.57 23.82 -12.89
C ASN A 131 8.09 23.44 -11.47
N LEU A 132 7.04 22.63 -11.40
CA LEU A 132 6.41 22.18 -10.15
C LEU A 132 7.29 21.16 -9.43
N ARG A 133 8.16 21.64 -8.56
CA ARG A 133 9.07 20.80 -7.78
C ARG A 133 8.69 20.82 -6.30
N THR A 134 8.66 19.66 -5.67
CA THR A 134 8.55 19.58 -4.21
C THR A 134 9.80 20.18 -3.56
N GLY A 135 9.75 20.53 -2.29
CA GLY A 135 10.93 21.04 -1.56
C GLY A 135 12.06 20.01 -1.51
N TRP A 136 11.73 18.72 -1.53
CA TRP A 136 12.70 17.63 -1.60
C TRP A 136 13.42 17.62 -2.95
N GLU A 137 12.69 17.75 -4.05
CA GLU A 137 13.28 17.83 -5.41
C GLU A 137 14.15 19.10 -5.57
N GLN A 138 13.65 20.25 -5.08
CA GLN A 138 14.38 21.52 -5.13
C GLN A 138 15.74 21.45 -4.41
N THR A 139 15.86 20.58 -3.42
CA THR A 139 17.07 20.44 -2.62
C THR A 139 17.86 19.16 -2.97
N GLN A 140 17.53 18.50 -4.08
CA GLN A 140 18.18 17.25 -4.53
C GLN A 140 18.25 16.22 -3.40
N ALA A 141 17.12 16.07 -2.68
CA ALA A 141 16.96 15.17 -1.53
C ALA A 141 17.81 15.52 -0.30
N ALA A 142 18.41 16.71 -0.25
CA ALA A 142 19.16 17.13 0.95
C ALA A 142 18.24 17.26 2.19
N ARG A 143 16.96 17.53 1.97
CA ARG A 143 15.91 17.50 3.02
C ARG A 143 14.56 17.15 2.42
N PHE A 144 13.63 16.77 3.26
CA PHE A 144 12.24 16.55 2.85
C PHE A 144 11.46 17.88 2.77
N THR A 145 10.41 17.89 1.96
CA THR A 145 9.47 19.02 1.81
C THR A 145 8.94 19.45 3.20
N THR A 146 8.88 20.73 3.45
CA THR A 146 8.30 21.27 4.67
C THR A 146 6.77 21.35 4.54
N ASP A 147 6.08 21.53 5.66
CA ASP A 147 4.62 21.70 5.68
C ASP A 147 4.16 22.89 4.83
N VAL A 148 4.86 24.02 4.93
CA VAL A 148 4.53 25.24 4.14
C VAL A 148 4.70 25.00 2.64
N GLU A 149 5.76 24.29 2.24
CA GLU A 149 6.01 23.93 0.84
C GLU A 149 4.95 22.95 0.32
N GLU A 150 4.55 21.97 1.15
CA GLU A 150 3.49 21.02 0.80
C GLU A 150 2.16 21.75 0.54
N GLN A 151 1.78 22.67 1.45
CA GLN A 151 0.53 23.43 1.27
C GLN A 151 0.56 24.28 -0.01
N ALA A 152 1.70 24.94 -0.29
CA ALA A 152 1.86 25.73 -1.49
C ALA A 152 1.81 24.87 -2.76
N TYR A 153 2.49 23.73 -2.75
CA TYR A 153 2.53 22.76 -3.85
C TYR A 153 1.13 22.19 -4.13
N THR A 154 0.41 21.80 -3.07
CA THR A 154 -0.96 21.27 -3.15
C THR A 154 -1.90 22.29 -3.80
N ALA A 155 -1.84 23.55 -3.35
CA ALA A 155 -2.65 24.65 -3.90
C ALA A 155 -2.31 24.91 -5.38
N GLN A 156 -1.04 24.83 -5.77
CA GLN A 156 -0.61 24.99 -7.16
C GLN A 156 -1.18 23.91 -8.07
N ILE A 157 -1.13 22.66 -7.65
CA ILE A 157 -1.69 21.53 -8.45
C ILE A 157 -3.19 21.71 -8.63
N ASP A 158 -3.90 22.05 -7.55
CA ASP A 158 -5.36 22.30 -7.57
C ASP A 158 -5.73 23.45 -8.54
N GLU A 159 -4.92 24.51 -8.56
CA GLU A 159 -5.15 25.67 -9.44
C GLU A 159 -4.85 25.37 -10.92
N LEU A 160 -3.84 24.53 -11.19
CA LEU A 160 -3.30 24.33 -12.53
C LEU A 160 -3.93 23.16 -13.30
N SER A 161 -4.60 22.23 -12.61
CA SER A 161 -5.09 21.01 -13.25
C SER A 161 -6.60 20.83 -13.10
N ASP A 162 -7.31 20.77 -14.23
CA ASP A 162 -8.75 20.42 -14.24
C ASP A 162 -9.03 18.99 -13.79
N ARG A 163 -7.99 18.12 -13.71
CA ARG A 163 -8.11 16.72 -13.25
C ARG A 163 -8.12 16.58 -11.74
N VAL A 164 -7.84 17.66 -11.02
CA VAL A 164 -7.63 17.62 -9.57
C VAL A 164 -8.63 18.53 -8.86
N ARG A 165 -9.07 18.06 -7.71
CA ARG A 165 -9.80 18.88 -6.72
C ARG A 165 -9.23 18.54 -5.36
N VAL A 166 -8.79 19.54 -4.61
CA VAL A 166 -8.29 19.36 -3.25
C VAL A 166 -9.41 19.67 -2.25
N VAL A 167 -9.57 18.79 -1.26
CA VAL A 167 -10.54 18.98 -0.17
C VAL A 167 -9.83 18.83 1.17
N GLU A 168 -10.24 19.61 2.14
CA GLU A 168 -9.81 19.47 3.53
C GLU A 168 -10.70 18.42 4.21
N ILE A 169 -10.09 17.30 4.64
CA ILE A 169 -10.80 16.18 5.30
C ILE A 169 -10.73 16.26 6.83
N GLY A 170 -10.06 17.27 7.37
CA GLY A 170 -9.94 17.47 8.81
C GLY A 170 -8.80 18.42 9.13
N ARG A 171 -8.55 18.60 10.41
CA ARG A 171 -7.46 19.42 10.91
C ARG A 171 -6.72 18.69 12.03
N THR A 172 -5.43 18.95 12.12
CA THR A 172 -4.59 18.43 13.21
C THR A 172 -4.86 19.21 14.50
N LEU A 173 -4.30 18.72 15.61
CA LEU A 173 -4.40 19.44 16.92
C LEU A 173 -3.83 20.85 16.86
N GLN A 174 -2.84 21.13 15.99
CA GLN A 174 -2.28 22.48 15.83
C GLN A 174 -2.91 23.23 14.65
N ASP A 175 -4.12 22.83 14.25
CA ASP A 175 -4.95 23.49 13.24
C ASP A 175 -4.34 23.50 11.82
N ARG A 176 -3.46 22.52 11.48
CA ARG A 176 -2.99 22.34 10.11
C ARG A 176 -4.06 21.60 9.30
N PRO A 177 -4.35 22.01 8.06
CA PRO A 177 -5.32 21.28 7.24
C PRO A 177 -4.77 19.91 6.85
N ILE A 178 -5.64 18.92 6.87
CA ILE A 178 -5.37 17.59 6.30
C ILE A 178 -6.02 17.58 4.93
N ASN A 179 -5.20 17.68 3.90
CA ASN A 179 -5.67 17.79 2.51
C ASN A 179 -5.71 16.44 1.83
N MET A 180 -6.75 16.24 1.02
CA MET A 180 -6.90 15.09 0.13
C MET A 180 -7.04 15.58 -1.31
N PHE A 181 -6.22 15.06 -2.21
CA PHE A 181 -6.41 15.21 -3.65
C PHE A 181 -7.47 14.20 -4.10
N ILE A 182 -8.42 14.65 -4.89
CA ILE A 182 -9.39 13.83 -5.63
C ILE A 182 -9.03 13.99 -7.10
N ILE A 183 -8.61 12.91 -7.75
CA ILE A 183 -8.03 12.97 -9.10
C ILE A 183 -8.81 12.05 -10.03
N GLY A 184 -9.25 12.57 -11.18
CA GLY A 184 -10.00 11.82 -12.19
C GLY A 184 -9.97 12.49 -13.56
N TYR A 185 -10.30 11.77 -14.63
CA TYR A 185 -10.21 12.26 -15.99
C TYR A 185 -11.58 12.19 -16.69
N PRO A 186 -11.98 13.24 -17.44
CA PRO A 186 -11.27 14.51 -17.66
C PRO A 186 -11.33 15.48 -16.48
N ASN A 187 -12.20 15.26 -15.54
CA ASN A 187 -12.36 16.03 -14.30
C ASN A 187 -12.71 15.05 -13.17
N PRO A 188 -12.33 15.33 -11.93
CA PRO A 188 -12.71 14.45 -10.82
C PRO A 188 -14.20 14.57 -10.50
N PRO A 189 -14.80 13.56 -9.84
CA PRO A 189 -16.18 13.68 -9.35
C PRO A 189 -16.34 14.89 -8.42
N ALA A 190 -17.51 15.55 -8.51
CA ALA A 190 -17.74 16.83 -7.82
C ALA A 190 -18.14 16.68 -6.35
N THR A 191 -18.68 15.52 -5.95
CA THR A 191 -19.17 15.29 -4.58
C THR A 191 -18.62 13.98 -4.03
N ALA A 192 -18.68 13.83 -2.71
CA ALA A 192 -18.28 12.59 -2.05
C ALA A 192 -19.14 11.40 -2.50
N GLU A 193 -20.46 11.64 -2.71
CA GLU A 193 -21.37 10.60 -3.19
C GLU A 193 -21.03 10.13 -4.61
N GLU A 194 -20.55 11.03 -5.45
CA GLU A 194 -20.10 10.66 -6.80
C GLU A 194 -18.80 9.84 -6.73
N VAL A 195 -17.87 10.20 -5.85
CA VAL A 195 -16.64 9.42 -5.61
C VAL A 195 -17.01 8.02 -5.08
N ALA A 196 -17.90 7.96 -4.07
CA ALA A 196 -18.34 6.69 -3.47
C ALA A 196 -19.09 5.77 -4.45
N ALA A 197 -19.57 6.32 -5.57
CA ALA A 197 -20.25 5.56 -6.62
C ALA A 197 -19.31 5.13 -7.76
N ASP A 198 -18.07 5.62 -7.74
CA ASP A 198 -17.03 5.30 -8.72
C ASP A 198 -16.12 4.19 -8.18
N SER A 199 -15.30 3.59 -9.03
CA SER A 199 -14.17 2.75 -8.59
C SER A 199 -13.11 3.67 -8.00
N THR A 200 -12.76 3.46 -6.73
CA THR A 200 -11.93 4.45 -6.02
C THR A 200 -10.76 3.79 -5.28
N ALA A 201 -9.55 4.27 -5.58
CA ALA A 201 -8.30 3.85 -4.92
C ALA A 201 -7.77 4.98 -4.03
N LEU A 202 -7.32 4.64 -2.82
CA LEU A 202 -6.78 5.59 -1.85
C LEU A 202 -5.32 5.29 -1.53
N VAL A 203 -4.46 6.30 -1.54
CA VAL A 203 -3.11 6.21 -0.95
C VAL A 203 -3.03 7.20 0.21
N ASN A 204 -2.71 6.68 1.40
CA ASN A 204 -2.54 7.45 2.61
C ASN A 204 -1.08 7.43 3.04
N CYS A 205 -0.54 8.57 3.44
CA CYS A 205 0.87 8.72 3.77
C CYS A 205 1.07 9.50 5.08
N ASN A 206 2.27 9.35 5.64
CA ASN A 206 2.76 10.14 6.77
C ASN A 206 1.89 10.03 8.03
N VAL A 207 1.45 8.82 8.35
CA VAL A 207 0.79 8.53 9.64
C VAL A 207 1.78 8.80 10.79
N HIS A 208 3.05 8.41 10.59
CA HIS A 208 4.13 8.80 11.51
C HIS A 208 4.90 9.97 10.90
N GLY A 209 4.93 11.09 11.61
CA GLY A 209 5.48 12.34 11.08
C GLY A 209 6.98 12.30 10.77
N ASN A 210 7.71 11.34 11.34
CA ASN A 210 9.15 11.13 11.06
C ASN A 210 9.41 10.11 9.94
N GLU A 211 8.37 9.74 9.18
CA GLU A 211 8.43 8.78 8.05
C GLU A 211 8.02 9.50 6.74
N PRO A 212 8.82 10.46 6.24
CA PRO A 212 8.35 11.38 5.20
C PRO A 212 8.50 10.91 3.75
N SER A 213 9.13 9.76 3.46
CA SER A 213 9.41 9.37 2.06
C SER A 213 8.13 9.02 1.29
N SER A 214 7.19 8.31 1.92
CA SER A 214 5.90 8.00 1.28
C SER A 214 5.09 9.28 0.99
N ARG A 215 5.20 10.28 1.87
CA ARG A 215 4.61 11.61 1.63
C ARG A 215 5.18 12.27 0.38
N GLU A 216 6.52 12.24 0.19
CA GLU A 216 7.14 12.77 -1.03
C GLU A 216 6.65 12.01 -2.26
N SER A 217 6.54 10.69 -2.14
CA SER A 217 6.00 9.85 -3.23
C SER A 217 4.57 10.25 -3.58
N CYS A 218 3.71 10.50 -2.58
CA CYS A 218 2.34 10.99 -2.79
C CYS A 218 2.32 12.33 -3.53
N LEU A 219 3.20 13.28 -3.17
CA LEU A 219 3.25 14.60 -3.81
C LEU A 219 3.71 14.48 -5.28
N ILE A 220 4.73 13.67 -5.56
CA ILE A 220 5.21 13.40 -6.92
C ILE A 220 4.10 12.72 -7.74
N MET A 221 3.44 11.71 -7.16
CA MET A 221 2.32 11.01 -7.81
C MET A 221 1.15 11.96 -8.12
N ALA A 222 0.82 12.88 -7.19
CA ALA A 222 -0.23 13.87 -7.42
C ALA A 222 0.05 14.69 -8.70
N ARG A 223 1.30 15.15 -8.86
CA ARG A 223 1.72 15.88 -10.06
C ARG A 223 1.62 15.02 -11.32
N GLN A 224 2.12 13.78 -11.27
CA GLN A 224 2.04 12.88 -12.41
C GLN A 224 0.59 12.64 -12.85
N LEU A 225 -0.28 12.33 -11.92
CA LEU A 225 -1.70 12.08 -12.22
C LEU A 225 -2.39 13.35 -12.72
N ALA A 226 -2.03 14.51 -12.16
CA ALA A 226 -2.60 15.80 -12.55
C ALA A 226 -2.26 16.19 -14.00
N PHE A 227 -1.06 15.85 -14.47
CA PHE A 227 -0.54 16.39 -15.73
C PHE A 227 -0.03 15.33 -16.72
N GLY A 228 0.10 14.07 -16.31
CA GLY A 228 0.60 12.99 -17.19
C GLY A 228 -0.31 12.75 -18.38
N GLU A 229 0.28 12.67 -19.58
CA GLU A 229 -0.45 12.41 -20.83
C GLU A 229 -0.13 11.02 -21.39
N ASP A 230 0.61 10.22 -20.65
CA ASP A 230 0.95 8.85 -21.05
C ASP A 230 -0.30 7.94 -20.96
N GLU A 231 -0.29 6.89 -21.78
CA GLU A 231 -1.41 5.95 -21.89
C GLU A 231 -1.82 5.33 -20.56
N ARG A 232 -0.83 4.99 -19.72
CA ARG A 232 -1.06 4.37 -18.41
C ARG A 232 -1.83 5.32 -17.47
N THR A 233 -1.35 6.56 -17.34
CA THR A 233 -1.99 7.59 -16.50
C THR A 233 -3.44 7.83 -16.95
N LEU A 234 -3.65 8.00 -18.26
CA LEU A 234 -4.97 8.27 -18.81
C LEU A 234 -5.91 7.06 -18.67
N ASP A 235 -5.41 5.84 -18.82
CA ASP A 235 -6.23 4.63 -18.64
C ASP A 235 -6.69 4.49 -17.17
N ILE A 236 -5.79 4.70 -16.22
CA ILE A 236 -6.15 4.66 -14.79
C ILE A 236 -7.25 5.70 -14.50
N LEU A 237 -6.99 6.96 -14.83
CA LEU A 237 -7.91 8.07 -14.46
C LEU A 237 -9.22 8.09 -15.26
N SER A 238 -9.28 7.45 -16.43
CA SER A 238 -10.52 7.32 -17.20
C SER A 238 -11.45 6.22 -16.66
N ASN A 239 -10.94 5.40 -15.75
CA ASN A 239 -11.66 4.24 -15.23
C ASN A 239 -11.77 4.24 -13.70
N ALA A 240 -11.06 5.14 -13.01
CA ALA A 240 -11.03 5.18 -11.55
C ALA A 240 -10.78 6.60 -11.04
N THR A 241 -11.31 6.86 -9.85
CA THR A 241 -10.95 8.04 -9.05
C THR A 241 -9.80 7.66 -8.12
N VAL A 242 -8.76 8.49 -8.08
CA VAL A 242 -7.62 8.29 -7.18
C VAL A 242 -7.67 9.35 -6.07
N LEU A 243 -7.64 8.88 -4.82
CA LEU A 243 -7.58 9.73 -3.62
C LEU A 243 -6.16 9.65 -3.05
N LEU A 244 -5.53 10.81 -2.80
CA LEU A 244 -4.21 10.85 -2.16
C LEU A 244 -4.27 11.76 -0.93
N VAL A 245 -3.84 11.22 0.22
CA VAL A 245 -3.68 11.98 1.47
C VAL A 245 -2.17 12.01 1.78
N PRO A 246 -1.45 13.05 1.36
CA PRO A 246 0.02 13.06 1.52
C PRO A 246 0.46 13.13 2.99
N SER A 247 -0.30 13.82 3.83
CA SER A 247 0.15 14.09 5.20
C SER A 247 -1.03 14.12 6.19
N ILE A 248 -1.38 12.94 6.71
CA ILE A 248 -2.41 12.89 7.76
C ILE A 248 -1.88 13.48 9.09
N ASN A 249 -0.57 13.39 9.35
CA ASN A 249 0.07 13.81 10.60
C ASN A 249 0.98 15.03 10.37
N GLY A 250 0.39 16.14 9.94
CA GLY A 250 1.12 17.39 9.68
C GLY A 250 1.87 17.92 10.91
N ASP A 251 1.32 17.74 12.11
CA ASP A 251 1.97 18.17 13.37
C ASP A 251 3.22 17.33 13.64
N GLY A 252 3.11 16.01 13.57
CA GLY A 252 4.25 15.11 13.74
C GLY A 252 5.31 15.36 12.68
N ARG A 253 4.90 15.64 11.43
CA ARG A 253 5.82 15.97 10.33
C ARG A 253 6.60 17.25 10.67
N ALA A 254 5.90 18.31 11.09
CA ALA A 254 6.53 19.60 11.42
C ALA A 254 7.52 19.48 12.58
N MET A 255 7.23 18.60 13.53
CA MET A 255 8.08 18.33 14.71
C MET A 255 9.11 17.20 14.47
N ASN A 256 9.07 16.53 13.31
CA ASN A 256 9.89 15.38 12.96
C ASN A 256 9.81 14.28 14.04
N GLN A 257 8.61 13.95 14.45
CA GLN A 257 8.35 12.92 15.47
C GLN A 257 7.29 11.93 14.99
N ARG A 258 7.30 10.73 15.58
CA ARG A 258 6.38 9.64 15.22
C ARG A 258 4.93 10.01 15.49
N GLY A 259 4.64 10.43 16.70
CA GLY A 259 3.29 10.79 17.13
C GLY A 259 2.85 12.16 16.62
N ASN A 260 1.57 12.48 16.84
CA ASN A 260 1.01 13.80 16.55
C ASN A 260 1.42 14.84 17.63
N ALA A 261 0.77 15.99 17.65
CA ALA A 261 1.08 17.06 18.62
C ALA A 261 0.86 16.64 20.08
N ASP A 262 -0.01 15.66 20.33
CA ASP A 262 -0.27 15.08 21.66
C ASP A 262 0.69 13.91 21.97
N GLY A 263 1.61 13.60 21.07
CA GLY A 263 2.55 12.49 21.21
C GLY A 263 1.92 11.11 20.95
N GLN A 264 0.67 11.07 20.47
CA GLN A 264 -0.03 9.82 20.22
C GLN A 264 0.35 9.19 18.88
N ASP A 265 0.54 7.89 18.89
CA ASP A 265 0.75 7.11 17.66
C ASP A 265 -0.60 6.97 16.95
N LEU A 266 -0.78 7.70 15.84
CA LEU A 266 -2.03 7.65 15.07
C LEU A 266 -2.31 6.25 14.53
N ASN A 267 -1.26 5.43 14.28
CA ASN A 267 -1.45 4.04 13.85
C ASN A 267 -1.80 3.10 15.01
N ARG A 268 -2.34 3.65 16.08
CA ARG A 268 -2.99 2.98 17.22
C ARG A 268 -4.33 3.62 17.54
N ASP A 269 -4.90 4.40 16.57
CA ASP A 269 -6.11 5.18 16.84
C ASP A 269 -7.18 5.14 15.74
N PHE A 270 -6.92 4.48 14.60
CA PHE A 270 -7.83 4.54 13.44
C PHE A 270 -9.23 3.96 13.70
N SER A 271 -9.38 3.06 14.66
CA SER A 271 -10.71 2.60 15.10
C SER A 271 -11.20 3.32 16.36
N LEU A 272 -10.28 3.85 17.17
CA LEU A 272 -10.62 4.42 18.46
C LEU A 272 -11.12 5.87 18.36
N LEU A 273 -10.62 6.63 17.39
CA LEU A 273 -11.02 8.01 17.08
C LEU A 273 -10.85 8.96 18.28
N ARG A 274 -9.73 8.82 18.98
CA ARG A 274 -9.36 9.70 20.10
C ARG A 274 -8.73 11.01 19.61
N GLN A 275 -8.15 11.00 18.39
CA GLN A 275 -7.40 12.11 17.82
C GLN A 275 -8.18 12.73 16.65
N PRO A 276 -8.08 14.05 16.43
CA PRO A 276 -8.83 14.69 15.34
C PRO A 276 -8.41 14.20 13.95
N GLU A 277 -7.13 13.83 13.79
CA GLU A 277 -6.60 13.34 12.52
C GLU A 277 -7.29 12.03 12.09
N THR A 278 -7.34 11.07 12.99
CA THR A 278 -7.95 9.75 12.71
C THR A 278 -9.48 9.85 12.62
N PHE A 279 -10.07 10.78 13.36
CA PHE A 279 -11.51 11.08 13.32
C PHE A 279 -11.89 11.58 11.91
N GLY A 280 -11.24 12.66 11.43
CA GLY A 280 -11.52 13.23 10.11
C GLY A 280 -11.24 12.22 8.98
N PHE A 281 -10.17 11.42 9.12
CA PHE A 281 -9.86 10.36 8.14
C PHE A 281 -10.96 9.29 8.11
N THR A 282 -11.53 8.93 9.27
CA THR A 282 -12.61 7.93 9.33
C THR A 282 -13.91 8.49 8.74
N GLU A 283 -14.20 9.78 8.95
CA GLU A 283 -15.31 10.44 8.26
C GLU A 283 -15.11 10.42 6.75
N MET A 284 -13.88 10.67 6.28
CA MET A 284 -13.53 10.57 4.85
C MET A 284 -13.78 9.15 4.33
N LEU A 285 -13.36 8.10 5.05
CA LEU A 285 -13.63 6.71 4.65
C LEU A 285 -15.14 6.42 4.56
N ARG A 286 -15.95 6.98 5.49
CA ARG A 286 -17.42 6.85 5.48
C ARG A 286 -18.03 7.51 4.24
N ASP A 287 -17.57 8.71 3.92
CA ASP A 287 -18.21 9.55 2.90
C ASP A 287 -17.77 9.21 1.48
N TYR A 288 -16.47 8.88 1.30
CA TYR A 288 -15.87 8.64 -0.01
C TYR A 288 -15.76 7.15 -0.38
N GLN A 289 -15.83 6.26 0.59
CA GLN A 289 -15.91 4.79 0.45
C GLN A 289 -14.92 4.18 -0.55
N PRO A 290 -13.60 4.38 -0.39
CA PRO A 290 -12.65 3.77 -1.34
C PRO A 290 -12.75 2.23 -1.30
N ASP A 291 -12.57 1.59 -2.48
CA ASP A 291 -12.61 0.13 -2.61
C ASP A 291 -11.29 -0.51 -2.16
N ALA A 292 -10.16 0.17 -2.43
CA ALA A 292 -8.83 -0.29 -2.02
C ALA A 292 -8.01 0.86 -1.46
N ALA A 293 -7.11 0.55 -0.54
CA ALA A 293 -6.30 1.59 0.11
C ALA A 293 -4.89 1.08 0.45
N PHE A 294 -3.90 1.93 0.24
CA PHE A 294 -2.51 1.67 0.56
C PHE A 294 -2.01 2.66 1.60
N ASP A 295 -1.40 2.15 2.68
CA ASP A 295 -0.89 2.95 3.82
C ASP A 295 0.64 2.96 3.80
N GLY A 296 1.24 4.11 3.56
CA GLY A 296 2.68 4.27 3.36
C GLY A 296 3.45 4.66 4.63
N HIS A 297 4.38 3.79 5.04
CA HIS A 297 5.25 3.93 6.21
C HIS A 297 6.73 3.81 5.86
N GLU A 298 7.60 4.00 6.86
CA GLU A 298 9.03 3.72 6.77
C GLU A 298 9.48 2.78 7.88
N TYR A 299 10.36 1.86 7.53
CA TYR A 299 10.84 0.80 8.41
C TYR A 299 12.33 1.00 8.73
N GLY A 300 12.64 1.02 10.01
CA GLY A 300 13.99 1.34 10.51
C GLY A 300 14.97 0.20 10.69
N ASN A 301 14.67 -1.00 10.19
CA ASN A 301 15.54 -2.16 10.37
C ASN A 301 16.60 -2.23 9.26
N SER A 302 17.86 -2.48 9.64
CA SER A 302 18.97 -2.57 8.71
C SER A 302 19.06 -3.88 7.92
N ARG A 303 18.23 -4.87 8.24
CA ARG A 303 18.27 -6.19 7.61
C ARG A 303 17.14 -6.47 6.61
N ALA A 304 16.13 -5.59 6.53
CA ALA A 304 14.96 -5.82 5.70
C ALA A 304 15.26 -5.73 4.19
N GLY A 305 14.39 -6.32 3.41
CA GLY A 305 14.26 -6.02 1.99
C GLY A 305 13.95 -4.53 1.80
N ASP A 306 13.85 -4.09 0.57
CA ASP A 306 13.55 -2.68 0.29
C ASP A 306 12.15 -2.30 0.78
N LEU A 307 11.19 -3.22 0.66
CA LEU A 307 9.76 -2.94 0.74
C LEU A 307 9.00 -4.04 1.50
N PRO A 308 9.14 -4.10 2.84
CA PRO A 308 8.22 -4.92 3.62
C PRO A 308 6.78 -4.46 3.45
N VAL A 309 5.88 -5.40 3.15
CA VAL A 309 4.45 -5.11 2.93
C VAL A 309 3.59 -6.08 3.75
N LEU A 310 2.38 -5.65 4.09
CA LEU A 310 1.46 -6.49 4.87
C LEU A 310 0.00 -6.11 4.59
N PHE A 311 -0.82 -7.11 4.37
CA PHE A 311 -2.27 -7.00 4.14
C PHE A 311 -3.07 -7.03 5.45
N SER A 312 -4.38 -6.75 5.38
CA SER A 312 -5.32 -6.82 6.52
C SER A 312 -5.42 -8.25 7.06
N ARG A 313 -5.30 -8.45 8.38
CA ARG A 313 -5.16 -9.78 8.96
C ARG A 313 -6.14 -10.13 10.09
N HIS A 314 -6.90 -9.21 10.63
CA HIS A 314 -7.83 -9.49 11.73
C HIS A 314 -8.87 -10.53 11.28
N LEU A 315 -9.16 -11.56 12.12
CA LEU A 315 -10.07 -12.65 11.76
C LEU A 315 -11.53 -12.21 11.53
N ASN A 316 -11.93 -11.01 11.94
CA ASN A 316 -13.25 -10.46 11.61
C ASN A 316 -13.30 -9.78 10.24
N VAL A 317 -12.16 -9.61 9.56
CA VAL A 317 -12.15 -9.12 8.16
C VAL A 317 -12.80 -10.21 7.30
N PRO A 318 -13.78 -9.87 6.44
CA PRO A 318 -14.36 -10.91 5.57
C PRO A 318 -13.30 -11.58 4.70
N GLU A 319 -13.38 -12.90 4.61
CA GLU A 319 -12.39 -13.71 3.89
C GLU A 319 -12.14 -13.22 2.44
N PRO A 320 -13.17 -12.86 1.63
CA PRO A 320 -12.88 -12.34 0.28
C PRO A 320 -12.03 -11.07 0.28
N VAL A 321 -12.27 -10.14 1.21
CA VAL A 321 -11.49 -8.89 1.33
C VAL A 321 -10.05 -9.20 1.76
N HIS A 322 -9.89 -10.12 2.72
CA HIS A 322 -8.56 -10.56 3.15
C HIS A 322 -7.78 -11.20 2.00
N LEU A 323 -8.43 -12.09 1.24
CA LEU A 323 -7.76 -12.80 0.13
C LEU A 323 -7.38 -11.85 -1.01
N GLN A 324 -8.20 -10.84 -1.30
CA GLN A 324 -7.87 -9.83 -2.31
C GLN A 324 -6.67 -8.97 -1.88
N SER A 325 -6.62 -8.58 -0.58
CA SER A 325 -5.47 -7.85 -0.03
C SER A 325 -4.18 -8.69 -0.09
N LYS A 326 -4.33 -9.99 0.18
CA LYS A 326 -3.22 -10.95 0.11
C LYS A 326 -2.73 -11.13 -1.33
N ASP A 327 -3.65 -11.23 -2.29
CA ASP A 327 -3.34 -11.38 -3.73
C ASP A 327 -2.51 -10.19 -4.25
N LEU A 328 -2.92 -8.96 -3.90
CA LEU A 328 -2.14 -7.75 -4.23
C LEU A 328 -0.69 -7.88 -3.73
N VAL A 329 -0.49 -8.36 -2.50
CA VAL A 329 0.85 -8.45 -1.91
C VAL A 329 1.65 -9.63 -2.49
N GLU A 330 1.09 -10.84 -2.40
CA GLU A 330 1.86 -12.07 -2.65
C GLU A 330 1.97 -12.44 -4.13
N ASN A 331 0.94 -12.14 -4.94
CA ASN A 331 0.93 -12.51 -6.36
C ASN A 331 1.23 -11.35 -7.29
N TRP A 332 1.13 -10.10 -6.84
CA TRP A 332 1.41 -8.95 -7.70
C TRP A 332 2.70 -8.24 -7.29
N LEU A 333 2.75 -7.72 -6.05
CA LEU A 333 3.90 -6.90 -5.63
C LEU A 333 5.21 -7.71 -5.55
N TYR A 334 5.16 -8.95 -5.05
CA TYR A 334 6.37 -9.78 -4.96
C TYR A 334 6.90 -10.13 -6.34
N GLU A 335 6.02 -10.53 -7.27
CA GLU A 335 6.43 -10.91 -8.63
C GLU A 335 6.96 -9.70 -9.40
N ARG A 336 6.16 -8.63 -9.52
CA ARG A 336 6.52 -7.43 -10.27
C ARG A 336 7.78 -6.76 -9.69
N GLY A 337 7.84 -6.64 -8.38
CA GLY A 337 9.01 -6.08 -7.72
C GLY A 337 10.28 -6.84 -8.05
N SER A 338 10.23 -8.16 -7.98
CA SER A 338 11.38 -9.01 -8.33
C SER A 338 11.82 -8.84 -9.78
N GLU A 339 10.85 -8.77 -10.70
CA GLU A 339 11.12 -8.53 -12.13
C GLU A 339 11.85 -7.20 -12.34
N ASP A 340 11.47 -6.17 -11.59
CA ASP A 340 12.03 -4.82 -11.71
C ASP A 340 13.22 -4.57 -10.78
N GLY A 341 13.59 -5.57 -9.99
CA GLY A 341 14.79 -5.50 -9.13
C GLY A 341 14.56 -4.92 -7.74
N TRP A 342 13.30 -4.75 -7.33
CA TRP A 342 12.93 -4.33 -5.98
C TRP A 342 12.68 -5.54 -5.09
N TRP A 343 13.21 -5.53 -3.89
CA TRP A 343 13.04 -6.66 -2.96
C TRP A 343 11.86 -6.42 -2.02
N PHE A 344 10.69 -6.93 -2.39
CA PHE A 344 9.52 -7.01 -1.49
C PHE A 344 9.63 -8.21 -0.57
N CYS A 345 9.09 -8.08 0.64
CA CYS A 345 8.99 -9.20 1.59
C CYS A 345 7.84 -8.97 2.58
N PRO A 346 7.37 -10.03 3.27
CA PRO A 346 6.39 -9.85 4.34
C PRO A 346 6.95 -9.00 5.47
N TYR A 347 6.13 -8.17 6.07
CA TYR A 347 6.50 -7.39 7.25
C TYR A 347 7.04 -8.35 8.33
N GLY A 348 8.25 -8.09 8.79
CA GLY A 348 8.94 -8.96 9.74
C GLY A 348 9.79 -10.05 9.10
N CYS A 349 10.01 -10.01 7.78
CA CYS A 349 10.82 -10.97 7.02
C CYS A 349 12.25 -11.12 7.53
N GLU A 350 12.68 -10.27 8.42
CA GLU A 350 14.04 -10.20 8.95
C GLU A 350 14.20 -10.64 10.39
N GLY A 351 13.29 -11.50 10.86
CA GLY A 351 13.35 -12.02 12.21
C GLY A 351 12.80 -11.07 13.26
N GLY A 352 12.08 -10.05 12.84
CA GLY A 352 11.30 -9.22 13.76
C GLY A 352 9.96 -9.85 14.07
N SER A 353 9.35 -9.50 15.21
CA SER A 353 7.97 -9.87 15.46
C SER A 353 7.05 -9.13 14.48
N THR A 354 6.04 -9.80 13.98
CA THR A 354 4.96 -9.15 13.22
C THR A 354 4.11 -8.33 14.20
N VAL A 355 4.51 -7.10 14.42
CA VAL A 355 3.81 -6.20 15.34
C VAL A 355 2.40 -5.93 14.81
N GLY A 356 1.43 -5.89 15.70
CA GLY A 356 0.06 -5.52 15.37
C GLY A 356 -0.68 -6.52 14.51
N GLN A 357 -0.49 -7.81 14.75
CA GLN A 357 -1.10 -8.89 13.93
C GLN A 357 -2.60 -8.70 13.74
N SER A 358 -3.36 -8.61 14.84
CA SER A 358 -4.81 -8.44 14.80
C SER A 358 -5.29 -7.09 15.35
N GLN A 359 -4.38 -6.18 15.72
CA GLN A 359 -4.81 -4.89 16.31
C GLN A 359 -5.72 -4.12 15.34
N GLU A 360 -6.95 -3.93 15.74
CA GLU A 360 -7.98 -3.20 14.99
C GLU A 360 -7.66 -1.70 14.87
N THR A 361 -6.82 -1.19 15.74
CA THR A 361 -6.46 0.24 15.81
C THR A 361 -5.43 0.65 14.76
N ILE A 362 -4.81 -0.34 14.09
CA ILE A 362 -3.84 -0.12 12.99
C ILE A 362 -4.61 0.04 11.67
N LEU A 363 -4.27 1.05 10.88
CA LEU A 363 -5.04 1.41 9.69
C LEU A 363 -5.29 0.22 8.74
N ARG A 364 -4.27 -0.57 8.38
CA ARG A 364 -4.49 -1.69 7.46
C ARG A 364 -5.58 -2.67 7.94
N ASN A 365 -5.65 -2.94 9.26
CA ASN A 365 -6.69 -3.82 9.83
C ASN A 365 -8.04 -3.11 9.91
N THR A 366 -8.06 -1.82 10.29
CA THR A 366 -9.27 -0.99 10.26
C THR A 366 -9.88 -0.98 8.86
N LEU A 367 -9.06 -0.80 7.82
CA LEU A 367 -9.50 -0.83 6.41
C LEU A 367 -10.21 -2.15 6.08
N GLY A 368 -9.59 -3.29 6.38
CA GLY A 368 -10.21 -4.60 6.13
C GLY A 368 -11.51 -4.80 6.91
N LEU A 369 -11.55 -4.36 8.18
CA LEU A 369 -12.76 -4.43 9.01
C LEU A 369 -13.89 -3.53 8.45
N LYS A 370 -13.54 -2.49 7.69
CA LYS A 370 -14.46 -1.61 6.96
C LYS A 370 -14.72 -2.10 5.52
N ASN A 371 -14.25 -3.30 5.18
CA ASN A 371 -14.41 -3.94 3.86
C ASN A 371 -13.65 -3.24 2.72
N VAL A 372 -12.54 -2.59 3.03
CA VAL A 372 -11.62 -1.99 2.05
C VAL A 372 -10.44 -2.97 1.85
N VAL A 373 -10.02 -3.17 0.60
CA VAL A 373 -8.82 -3.98 0.30
C VAL A 373 -7.60 -3.17 0.78
N GLY A 374 -7.14 -3.45 1.99
CA GLY A 374 -6.15 -2.63 2.71
C GLY A 374 -4.77 -3.26 2.81
N VAL A 375 -3.72 -2.50 2.47
CA VAL A 375 -2.32 -2.93 2.52
C VAL A 375 -1.46 -1.83 3.14
N LEU A 376 -0.40 -2.24 3.84
CA LEU A 376 0.59 -1.35 4.43
C LEU A 376 1.95 -1.59 3.78
N LEU A 377 2.66 -0.53 3.47
CA LEU A 377 4.05 -0.52 3.02
C LEU A 377 4.95 0.01 4.14
N GLU A 378 6.12 -0.61 4.28
CA GLU A 378 7.23 -0.09 5.09
C GLU A 378 8.44 0.14 4.18
N ALA A 379 8.60 1.32 3.62
CA ALA A 379 9.80 1.65 2.84
C ALA A 379 11.02 1.66 3.77
N ARG A 380 12.11 1.03 3.38
CA ARG A 380 13.28 0.90 4.25
C ARG A 380 13.96 2.25 4.50
N SER A 381 14.07 2.64 5.76
CA SER A 381 14.62 3.94 6.16
C SER A 381 16.11 3.93 6.50
N SER A 382 16.76 2.77 6.48
CA SER A 382 18.20 2.67 6.82
C SER A 382 18.91 1.69 5.90
N GLY A 383 20.21 1.85 5.77
CA GLY A 383 21.06 0.92 5.02
C GLY A 383 20.99 -0.48 5.62
N GLY A 384 21.01 -1.48 4.80
CA GLY A 384 20.97 -2.89 5.20
C GLY A 384 22.11 -3.68 4.57
N GLU A 385 22.04 -4.99 4.70
CA GLU A 385 23.03 -5.90 4.11
C GLU A 385 23.12 -5.76 2.58
N THR A 386 22.02 -5.37 1.95
CA THR A 386 21.98 -5.11 0.50
C THR A 386 22.49 -3.72 0.12
N ARG A 387 22.91 -2.90 1.10
CA ARG A 387 23.29 -1.51 0.87
C ARG A 387 24.42 -1.09 1.81
N PRO A 388 25.64 -1.51 1.55
CA PRO A 388 26.72 -1.26 2.52
C PRO A 388 27.18 0.20 2.59
N ALA A 389 26.87 1.03 1.64
CA ALA A 389 27.58 2.29 1.46
C ALA A 389 26.71 3.55 1.39
N ASP A 390 25.42 3.49 1.75
CA ASP A 390 24.56 4.65 1.61
C ASP A 390 24.68 5.69 2.75
N GLY A 391 25.61 5.49 3.66
CA GLY A 391 25.82 6.43 4.77
C GLY A 391 24.69 6.49 5.80
N GLY A 392 23.74 5.57 5.72
CA GLY A 392 22.60 5.53 6.61
C GLY A 392 21.36 6.24 6.06
N SER A 393 20.31 6.31 6.85
CA SER A 393 18.96 6.73 6.41
C SER A 393 18.82 8.21 6.05
N GLN A 394 19.84 9.02 6.31
CA GLN A 394 19.71 10.47 6.17
C GLN A 394 20.51 11.07 5.01
N THR A 395 21.20 10.25 4.22
CA THR A 395 21.91 10.76 3.02
C THR A 395 20.90 11.06 1.89
N PRO A 396 21.23 11.96 0.96
CA PRO A 396 20.40 12.19 -0.22
C PRO A 396 20.10 10.91 -1.01
N GLU A 397 21.10 10.05 -1.19
CA GLU A 397 20.96 8.76 -1.92
C GLU A 397 19.96 7.84 -1.22
N SER A 398 20.05 7.72 0.10
CA SER A 398 19.11 6.92 0.89
C SER A 398 17.69 7.48 0.80
N ARG A 399 17.54 8.81 0.85
CA ARG A 399 16.23 9.45 0.70
C ARG A 399 15.65 9.23 -0.70
N LYS A 400 16.48 9.33 -1.74
CA LYS A 400 16.05 9.05 -3.13
C LYS A 400 15.53 7.62 -3.24
N ARG A 401 16.34 6.64 -2.83
CA ARG A 401 15.93 5.24 -2.95
C ARG A 401 14.60 4.95 -2.22
N LYS A 402 14.44 5.37 -0.98
CA LYS A 402 13.20 5.06 -0.23
C LYS A 402 11.99 5.82 -0.76
N THR A 403 12.16 7.04 -1.29
CA THR A 403 11.09 7.77 -1.95
C THR A 403 10.68 7.07 -3.25
N TYR A 404 11.64 6.72 -4.10
CA TYR A 404 11.34 6.07 -5.38
C TYR A 404 10.80 4.65 -5.20
N SER A 405 11.25 3.91 -4.20
CA SER A 405 10.69 2.58 -3.92
C SER A 405 9.24 2.66 -3.45
N ALA A 406 8.90 3.66 -2.62
CA ALA A 406 7.52 3.89 -2.20
C ALA A 406 6.66 4.33 -3.40
N LEU A 407 7.18 5.25 -4.22
CA LEU A 407 6.49 5.71 -5.44
C LEU A 407 6.20 4.53 -6.38
N TYR A 408 7.20 3.69 -6.65
CA TYR A 408 7.05 2.47 -7.45
C TYR A 408 5.92 1.59 -6.88
N THR A 409 5.91 1.40 -5.56
CA THR A 409 4.89 0.56 -4.90
C THR A 409 3.49 1.13 -5.11
N PHE A 410 3.32 2.45 -4.98
CA PHE A 410 2.03 3.10 -5.20
C PHE A 410 1.60 3.02 -6.67
N GLU A 411 2.55 3.12 -7.61
CA GLU A 411 2.28 2.88 -9.03
C GLU A 411 1.78 1.46 -9.27
N GLN A 412 2.47 0.47 -8.70
CA GLN A 412 2.07 -0.94 -8.82
C GLN A 412 0.71 -1.22 -8.17
N PHE A 413 0.39 -0.52 -7.09
CA PHE A 413 -0.94 -0.58 -6.48
C PHE A 413 -2.03 -0.06 -7.44
N LEU A 414 -1.78 1.08 -8.10
CA LEU A 414 -2.76 1.62 -9.06
C LEU A 414 -2.91 0.71 -10.28
N ASP A 415 -1.83 0.09 -10.76
CA ASP A 415 -1.87 -0.88 -11.85
C ASP A 415 -2.68 -2.12 -11.46
N TYR A 416 -2.44 -2.66 -10.25
CA TYR A 416 -3.21 -3.77 -9.71
C TYR A 416 -4.69 -3.41 -9.60
N PHE A 417 -4.96 -2.24 -9.00
CA PHE A 417 -6.34 -1.75 -8.83
C PHE A 417 -7.05 -1.68 -10.19
N ARG A 418 -6.40 -1.06 -11.18
CA ARG A 418 -6.95 -0.93 -12.54
C ARG A 418 -7.19 -2.30 -13.20
N ALA A 419 -6.27 -3.24 -13.03
CA ALA A 419 -6.37 -4.57 -13.61
C ALA A 419 -7.49 -5.41 -12.97
N ASN A 420 -7.83 -5.16 -11.71
CA ASN A 420 -8.72 -6.00 -10.90
C ASN A 420 -9.95 -5.26 -10.38
N GLN A 421 -10.33 -4.11 -10.97
CA GLN A 421 -11.43 -3.24 -10.50
C GLN A 421 -12.74 -3.99 -10.24
N GLU A 422 -13.17 -4.80 -11.21
CA GLU A 422 -14.45 -5.54 -11.11
C GLU A 422 -14.40 -6.53 -9.93
N GLU A 423 -13.30 -7.24 -9.78
CA GLU A 423 -13.13 -8.21 -8.69
C GLU A 423 -13.06 -7.51 -7.32
N ILE A 424 -12.33 -6.41 -7.23
CA ILE A 424 -12.24 -5.60 -6.00
C ILE A 424 -13.63 -5.11 -5.59
N ALA A 425 -14.40 -4.55 -6.53
CA ALA A 425 -15.77 -4.11 -6.27
C ALA A 425 -16.67 -5.26 -5.81
N GLU A 426 -16.53 -6.45 -6.42
CA GLU A 426 -17.29 -7.64 -6.04
C GLU A 426 -16.95 -8.11 -4.63
N VAL A 427 -15.67 -8.17 -4.27
CA VAL A 427 -15.25 -8.68 -2.94
C VAL A 427 -15.58 -7.69 -1.83
N THR A 428 -15.49 -6.37 -2.08
CA THR A 428 -15.88 -5.35 -1.08
C THR A 428 -17.40 -5.38 -0.85
N ALA A 429 -18.19 -5.49 -1.91
CA ALA A 429 -19.65 -5.63 -1.81
C ALA A 429 -20.04 -6.92 -1.07
N GLU A 430 -19.38 -8.03 -1.38
CA GLU A 430 -19.61 -9.32 -0.72
C GLU A 430 -19.21 -9.26 0.76
N GLY A 431 -18.09 -8.58 1.08
CA GLY A 431 -17.66 -8.37 2.46
C GLY A 431 -18.74 -7.63 3.26
N LYS A 432 -19.22 -6.51 2.74
CA LYS A 432 -20.32 -5.74 3.35
C LYS A 432 -21.57 -6.61 3.54
N ARG A 433 -21.91 -7.45 2.54
CA ARG A 433 -23.06 -8.36 2.59
C ARG A 433 -22.90 -9.45 3.66
N LEU A 434 -21.73 -10.08 3.73
CA LEU A 434 -21.43 -11.14 4.70
C LEU A 434 -21.52 -10.59 6.14
N GLN A 435 -20.94 -9.44 6.38
CA GLN A 435 -21.01 -8.81 7.70
C GLN A 435 -22.46 -8.47 8.09
N ALA A 436 -23.26 -7.98 7.15
CA ALA A 436 -24.65 -7.61 7.39
C ALA A 436 -25.55 -8.81 7.73
N LEU A 437 -25.16 -10.05 7.39
CA LEU A 437 -25.89 -11.26 7.79
C LEU A 437 -25.79 -11.52 9.31
N ASN A 438 -24.78 -10.97 9.95
CA ASN A 438 -24.48 -11.18 11.37
C ASN A 438 -24.37 -12.67 11.73
N GLU A 439 -23.61 -13.42 10.93
CA GLU A 439 -23.38 -14.85 11.13
C GLU A 439 -21.95 -15.15 11.60
N GLY A 440 -21.75 -16.25 12.28
CA GLY A 440 -20.46 -16.71 12.77
C GLY A 440 -20.00 -16.03 14.06
N PRO A 441 -18.89 -16.50 14.63
CA PRO A 441 -18.38 -15.94 15.88
C PRO A 441 -17.84 -14.52 15.71
N ILE A 442 -17.64 -13.85 16.83
CA ILE A 442 -16.91 -12.58 16.91
C ILE A 442 -15.54 -12.90 17.55
N VAL A 443 -14.48 -12.50 16.90
CA VAL A 443 -13.12 -12.71 17.42
C VAL A 443 -12.61 -11.37 17.97
N PHE A 444 -12.25 -11.34 19.25
CA PHE A 444 -11.71 -10.13 19.87
C PHE A 444 -10.22 -9.97 19.63
N ARG A 445 -9.51 -11.07 19.35
CA ARG A 445 -8.09 -11.06 19.05
C ARG A 445 -7.71 -12.31 18.27
N GLY A 446 -7.18 -12.17 17.10
CA GLY A 446 -6.77 -13.27 16.25
C GLY A 446 -6.48 -12.82 14.82
N SER A 447 -5.49 -13.44 14.20
CA SER A 447 -5.08 -13.04 12.84
C SER A 447 -5.06 -14.20 11.86
N TYR A 448 -5.38 -13.91 10.62
CA TYR A 448 -5.13 -14.83 9.50
C TYR A 448 -3.63 -15.15 9.43
N THR A 449 -3.32 -16.35 8.98
CA THR A 449 -1.95 -16.83 8.80
C THR A 449 -1.27 -16.11 7.63
N VAL A 450 -0.07 -15.63 7.85
CA VAL A 450 0.85 -15.33 6.75
C VAL A 450 1.53 -16.65 6.39
N GLU A 451 1.63 -16.96 5.11
CA GLU A 451 2.32 -18.18 4.68
C GLU A 451 3.75 -18.16 5.23
N PRO A 452 4.21 -19.26 5.81
CA PRO A 452 5.55 -19.29 6.36
C PRO A 452 6.57 -19.13 5.25
N PHE A 453 7.32 -18.05 5.29
CA PHE A 453 8.49 -17.87 4.44
C PHE A 453 9.71 -18.46 5.14
N PRO A 454 10.72 -18.89 4.41
CA PRO A 454 11.95 -19.38 5.03
C PRO A 454 12.54 -18.30 5.96
N ALA A 455 12.92 -18.70 7.15
CA ALA A 455 13.58 -17.77 8.06
C ALA A 455 14.81 -17.17 7.34
N PRO A 456 14.95 -15.85 7.31
CA PRO A 456 16.03 -15.23 6.53
C PRO A 456 17.41 -15.58 7.08
N HIS A 457 17.49 -15.89 8.38
CA HIS A 457 18.76 -16.29 9.01
C HIS A 457 18.55 -17.52 9.90
N PRO A 458 19.59 -18.37 10.05
CA PRO A 458 19.49 -19.54 10.93
C PRO A 458 19.10 -19.14 12.36
N GLY A 459 18.12 -19.80 12.91
CA GLY A 459 17.65 -19.58 14.29
C GLY A 459 16.49 -18.58 14.42
N GLU A 460 16.10 -17.94 13.35
CA GLU A 460 14.93 -17.05 13.34
C GLU A 460 13.67 -17.87 13.04
N SER A 461 12.56 -17.47 13.64
CA SER A 461 11.27 -18.13 13.42
C SER A 461 10.42 -17.27 12.49
N PRO A 462 9.68 -17.92 11.58
CA PRO A 462 8.71 -17.17 10.79
C PRO A 462 7.63 -16.58 11.70
N PRO A 463 6.98 -15.49 11.29
CA PRO A 463 5.91 -14.92 12.10
C PRO A 463 4.76 -15.90 12.27
N ASN A 464 4.35 -16.11 13.51
CA ASN A 464 3.23 -17.00 13.83
C ASN A 464 1.90 -16.26 13.71
N PRO A 465 0.83 -16.94 13.28
CA PRO A 465 -0.49 -16.34 13.38
C PRO A 465 -0.87 -16.15 14.85
N GLU A 466 -1.66 -15.14 15.12
CA GLU A 466 -2.23 -14.92 16.44
C GLU A 466 -3.48 -15.78 16.58
N ILE A 467 -3.32 -16.95 17.20
CA ILE A 467 -4.40 -17.92 17.37
C ILE A 467 -5.24 -17.51 18.59
N PRO A 468 -6.55 -17.24 18.39
CA PRO A 468 -7.37 -16.79 19.52
C PRO A 468 -7.59 -17.88 20.56
N GLY A 469 -7.47 -17.51 21.83
CA GLY A 469 -7.89 -18.37 22.94
C GLY A 469 -9.42 -18.41 23.07
N PRO A 470 -9.95 -19.36 23.84
CA PRO A 470 -11.42 -19.45 24.00
C PRO A 470 -12.08 -18.19 24.57
N ASP A 471 -11.37 -17.45 25.39
CA ASP A 471 -11.82 -16.18 25.96
C ASP A 471 -11.75 -15.01 24.98
N GLN A 472 -11.16 -15.23 23.81
CA GLN A 472 -11.04 -14.22 22.76
C GLN A 472 -12.04 -14.45 21.61
N VAL A 473 -12.94 -15.42 21.77
CA VAL A 473 -13.95 -15.74 20.76
C VAL A 473 -15.33 -15.77 21.41
N LEU A 474 -16.25 -15.00 20.88
CA LEU A 474 -17.66 -15.00 21.32
C LEU A 474 -18.48 -15.81 20.31
N GLU A 475 -18.79 -17.04 20.72
CA GLU A 475 -19.58 -17.99 19.90
C GLU A 475 -21.07 -17.65 19.93
N GLU A 476 -21.54 -16.99 21.00
CA GLU A 476 -22.94 -16.62 21.15
C GLU A 476 -23.32 -15.52 20.16
N GLN A 477 -24.47 -15.69 19.50
CA GLN A 477 -24.94 -14.70 18.55
C GLN A 477 -25.50 -13.47 19.26
N VAL A 478 -24.71 -12.41 19.28
CA VAL A 478 -25.13 -11.08 19.74
C VAL A 478 -25.84 -10.36 18.57
N CYS A 479 -26.97 -9.70 18.85
CA CYS A 479 -27.72 -8.95 17.85
C CYS A 479 -27.34 -7.47 17.80
N GLY A 480 -26.74 -6.97 18.88
CA GLY A 480 -26.30 -5.59 18.99
C GLY A 480 -25.90 -5.22 20.40
N TYR A 481 -25.51 -3.98 20.57
CA TYR A 481 -25.07 -3.40 21.83
C TYR A 481 -26.00 -2.25 22.24
N LEU A 482 -26.45 -2.26 23.49
CA LEU A 482 -27.29 -1.21 24.06
C LEU A 482 -26.44 -0.29 24.93
N LEU A 483 -26.45 0.98 24.60
CA LEU A 483 -25.79 2.05 25.36
C LEU A 483 -26.86 2.84 26.12
N THR A 484 -26.58 3.20 27.36
CA THR A 484 -27.42 4.13 28.10
C THR A 484 -27.31 5.52 27.49
N GLU A 485 -28.23 6.43 27.87
CA GLU A 485 -28.19 7.85 27.49
C GLU A 485 -26.82 8.47 27.83
N GLU A 486 -26.33 8.21 29.03
CA GLU A 486 -25.03 8.71 29.51
C GLU A 486 -23.85 8.14 28.72
N GLN A 487 -23.87 6.85 28.39
CA GLN A 487 -22.82 6.21 27.60
C GLN A 487 -22.78 6.77 26.17
N TYR A 488 -23.92 7.02 25.57
CA TYR A 488 -24.04 7.47 24.18
C TYR A 488 -23.67 8.94 24.01
N HIS A 489 -24.19 9.81 24.89
CA HIS A 489 -23.97 11.27 24.81
C HIS A 489 -22.88 11.80 25.73
N GLY A 490 -22.30 10.97 26.58
CA GLY A 490 -21.24 11.38 27.49
C GLY A 490 -19.96 11.72 26.75
N VAL A 491 -19.37 12.87 27.09
CA VAL A 491 -18.09 13.30 26.52
C VAL A 491 -16.99 12.33 26.97
N ARG A 492 -16.14 11.92 26.03
CA ARG A 492 -15.03 11.01 26.28
C ARG A 492 -13.84 11.74 26.87
N GLU A 493 -13.25 11.16 27.91
CA GLU A 493 -12.06 11.71 28.58
C GLU A 493 -10.75 11.21 27.93
N ASP A 494 -10.85 10.31 26.94
CA ASP A 494 -9.71 9.70 26.29
C ASP A 494 -9.23 10.46 25.03
N SER A 495 -9.80 11.66 24.78
CA SER A 495 -9.39 12.57 23.70
C SER A 495 -8.58 13.76 24.27
N PRO A 496 -7.69 14.36 23.47
CA PRO A 496 -6.85 15.45 23.95
C PRO A 496 -7.65 16.73 24.21
N PRO A 497 -7.11 17.62 25.06
CA PRO A 497 -7.71 18.94 25.22
C PRO A 497 -7.86 19.70 23.91
N GLY A 498 -9.05 20.24 23.65
CA GLY A 498 -9.35 20.95 22.41
C GLY A 498 -10.03 20.08 21.35
N PHE A 499 -10.00 18.76 21.52
CA PHE A 499 -10.76 17.83 20.67
C PHE A 499 -11.46 16.82 21.58
N GLN A 500 -12.75 17.00 21.78
CA GLN A 500 -13.54 16.11 22.63
C GLN A 500 -14.72 15.56 21.83
N THR A 501 -14.93 14.24 21.94
CA THR A 501 -15.99 13.53 21.25
C THR A 501 -16.88 12.79 22.24
N THR A 502 -18.10 12.51 21.85
CA THR A 502 -18.99 11.55 22.49
C THR A 502 -18.89 10.20 21.77
N VAL A 503 -19.46 9.16 22.35
CA VAL A 503 -19.60 7.86 21.64
C VAL A 503 -20.52 8.04 20.42
N ALA A 504 -21.53 8.90 20.52
CA ALA A 504 -22.42 9.25 19.40
C ALA A 504 -21.61 9.80 18.20
N ASP A 505 -20.70 10.73 18.45
CA ASP A 505 -19.85 11.32 17.40
C ASP A 505 -18.99 10.26 16.72
N ARG A 506 -18.36 9.37 17.53
CA ARG A 506 -17.51 8.28 16.99
C ARG A 506 -18.32 7.27 16.16
N ILE A 507 -19.54 6.92 16.63
CA ILE A 507 -20.46 6.06 15.90
C ILE A 507 -20.86 6.70 14.56
N GLU A 508 -21.16 8.01 14.56
CA GLU A 508 -21.48 8.77 13.36
C GLU A 508 -20.30 8.82 12.39
N ALA A 509 -19.08 9.05 12.90
CA ALA A 509 -17.85 9.06 12.10
C ALA A 509 -17.63 7.72 11.39
N HIS A 510 -17.91 6.59 12.07
CA HIS A 510 -17.84 5.27 11.43
C HIS A 510 -18.99 5.03 10.44
N GLY A 511 -20.11 5.77 10.54
CA GLY A 511 -21.29 5.58 9.70
C GLY A 511 -22.22 4.47 10.19
N TRP A 512 -22.13 4.11 11.48
CA TRP A 512 -22.95 3.00 12.00
C TRP A 512 -24.40 3.42 12.24
N ARG A 513 -25.31 2.53 11.89
CA ARG A 513 -26.73 2.71 12.19
C ARG A 513 -26.98 2.54 13.68
N VAL A 514 -27.86 3.38 14.22
CA VAL A 514 -28.28 3.37 15.61
C VAL A 514 -29.82 3.33 15.66
N GLN A 515 -30.36 2.67 16.66
CA GLN A 515 -31.81 2.60 16.91
C GLN A 515 -32.09 3.11 18.31
N GLU A 516 -32.82 4.20 18.42
CA GLU A 516 -33.30 4.68 19.73
C GLU A 516 -34.26 3.65 20.33
N ARG A 517 -34.11 3.36 21.60
CA ARG A 517 -34.90 2.43 22.38
C ARG A 517 -35.35 3.08 23.70
N ALA A 518 -36.33 2.49 24.37
CA ALA A 518 -36.85 3.03 25.64
C ALA A 518 -35.80 3.13 26.75
N ARG A 519 -34.65 2.46 26.62
CA ARG A 519 -33.57 2.45 27.62
C ARG A 519 -32.24 2.98 27.10
N GLY A 520 -32.24 3.70 25.96
CA GLY A 520 -31.02 4.23 25.36
C GLY A 520 -30.91 3.94 23.86
N TYR A 521 -29.71 3.66 23.41
CA TYR A 521 -29.37 3.58 21.98
C TYR A 521 -28.78 2.20 21.65
N MET A 522 -29.38 1.54 20.67
CA MET A 522 -28.92 0.22 20.23
C MET A 522 -28.10 0.36 18.94
N VAL A 523 -26.88 -0.18 18.93
CA VAL A 523 -26.08 -0.36 17.73
C VAL A 523 -26.27 -1.81 17.27
N PRO A 524 -27.03 -2.08 16.19
CA PRO A 524 -27.22 -3.44 15.70
C PRO A 524 -25.96 -3.98 15.02
N LEU A 525 -25.71 -5.29 15.14
CA LEU A 525 -24.58 -5.93 14.45
C LEU A 525 -24.89 -6.29 12.99
N ALA A 526 -26.16 -6.36 12.60
CA ALA A 526 -26.53 -6.65 11.22
C ALA A 526 -26.28 -5.43 10.32
N GLN A 527 -25.01 -5.07 10.12
CA GLN A 527 -24.55 -3.99 9.26
C GLN A 527 -23.13 -4.24 8.76
N ALA A 528 -22.66 -3.41 7.84
CA ALA A 528 -21.43 -3.65 7.04
C ALA A 528 -20.13 -3.72 7.86
N GLU A 529 -20.11 -3.20 9.07
CA GLU A 529 -18.92 -3.22 9.93
C GLU A 529 -19.13 -4.07 11.20
N ARG A 530 -19.88 -5.15 11.07
CA ARG A 530 -20.13 -6.09 12.16
C ARG A 530 -18.85 -6.51 12.89
N GLY A 531 -17.78 -6.72 12.16
CA GLY A 531 -16.50 -7.19 12.72
C GLY A 531 -15.80 -6.15 13.58
N LEU A 532 -16.06 -4.87 13.37
CA LEU A 532 -15.42 -3.78 14.10
C LEU A 532 -16.21 -3.37 15.36
N ILE A 533 -17.52 -3.35 15.27
CA ILE A 533 -18.41 -2.86 16.36
C ILE A 533 -18.11 -3.52 17.72
N PRO A 534 -17.97 -4.86 17.82
CA PRO A 534 -17.69 -5.49 19.11
C PRO A 534 -16.32 -5.12 19.68
N LEU A 535 -15.35 -4.82 18.82
CA LEU A 535 -14.00 -4.47 19.27
C LEU A 535 -14.00 -3.11 20.01
N LEU A 536 -15.05 -2.31 19.84
CA LEU A 536 -15.16 -0.97 20.40
C LEU A 536 -16.25 -0.84 21.48
N LEU A 537 -17.23 -1.76 21.49
CA LEU A 537 -18.37 -1.68 22.42
C LEU A 537 -18.45 -2.83 23.42
N ASP A 538 -17.58 -3.84 23.32
CA ASP A 538 -17.65 -5.02 24.18
C ASP A 538 -16.54 -5.02 25.22
N GLY A 539 -16.88 -5.30 26.47
CA GLY A 539 -15.90 -5.35 27.55
C GLY A 539 -14.87 -6.48 27.45
N GLN A 540 -15.01 -7.43 26.52
CA GLN A 540 -13.98 -8.44 26.24
C GLN A 540 -12.92 -7.95 25.23
N ALA A 541 -13.18 -6.84 24.54
CA ALA A 541 -12.21 -6.27 23.58
C ALA A 541 -10.98 -5.72 24.32
N ALA A 542 -9.87 -5.60 23.59
CA ALA A 542 -8.60 -5.14 24.19
C ALA A 542 -8.66 -3.67 24.62
N GLU A 543 -9.23 -2.83 23.76
CA GLU A 543 -9.32 -1.37 24.00
C GLU A 543 -10.71 -0.83 23.63
N PRO A 544 -11.78 -1.30 24.31
CA PRO A 544 -13.12 -0.80 23.95
C PRO A 544 -13.29 0.67 24.39
N TRP A 545 -14.12 1.41 23.65
CA TRP A 545 -14.57 2.74 24.08
C TRP A 545 -15.25 2.67 25.46
N LEU A 546 -16.06 1.62 25.63
CA LEU A 546 -16.79 1.35 26.86
C LEU A 546 -17.37 -0.07 26.81
N GLU A 547 -17.88 -0.56 27.95
CA GLU A 547 -18.59 -1.82 28.04
C GLU A 547 -20.10 -1.60 27.89
N ALA A 548 -20.62 -1.86 26.68
CA ALA A 548 -22.05 -1.77 26.41
C ALA A 548 -22.74 -3.10 26.69
N GLN A 549 -24.05 -3.06 26.94
CA GLN A 549 -24.84 -4.26 27.23
C GLN A 549 -25.10 -5.07 25.95
N ARG A 550 -24.67 -6.32 25.91
CA ARG A 550 -24.98 -7.25 24.81
C ARG A 550 -26.47 -7.54 24.75
N LEU A 551 -27.04 -7.52 23.55
CA LEU A 551 -28.43 -7.93 23.27
C LEU A 551 -28.43 -9.19 22.42
N TYR A 552 -29.17 -10.19 22.86
CA TYR A 552 -29.18 -11.52 22.24
C TYR A 552 -30.50 -11.76 21.47
N GLY A 553 -30.49 -12.69 20.52
CA GLY A 553 -31.66 -13.12 19.78
C GLY A 553 -32.69 -13.90 20.60
N PRO A 554 -33.86 -14.16 20.03
CA PRO A 554 -34.99 -14.79 20.79
C PRO A 554 -34.68 -16.10 21.48
N ALA A 555 -33.75 -16.91 20.94
CA ALA A 555 -33.42 -18.22 21.50
C ALA A 555 -32.63 -18.13 22.79
N ASN A 556 -31.89 -17.06 23.01
CA ASN A 556 -30.96 -16.94 24.14
C ASN A 556 -31.22 -15.69 25.01
N SER A 557 -32.29 -14.95 24.77
CA SER A 557 -32.45 -13.67 25.44
C SER A 557 -33.50 -13.64 26.53
N ARG A 558 -33.16 -13.01 27.63
CA ARG A 558 -34.11 -12.53 28.62
C ARG A 558 -34.83 -11.25 28.14
N MET A 559 -34.44 -10.73 26.98
CA MET A 559 -35.01 -9.54 26.34
C MET A 559 -35.20 -9.85 24.85
N GLN A 560 -36.46 -10.04 24.44
CA GLN A 560 -36.77 -10.38 23.04
C GLN A 560 -36.59 -9.18 22.10
N LEU A 561 -35.71 -9.35 21.14
CA LEU A 561 -35.60 -8.44 20.00
C LEU A 561 -36.26 -9.07 18.79
N PRO A 562 -36.86 -8.29 17.88
CA PRO A 562 -37.39 -8.84 16.64
C PRO A 562 -36.24 -9.45 15.79
N ASP A 563 -36.57 -10.51 15.04
CA ASP A 563 -35.60 -11.23 14.20
C ASP A 563 -34.84 -10.30 13.24
N SER A 564 -35.45 -9.21 12.79
CA SER A 564 -34.82 -8.19 11.95
C SER A 564 -33.59 -7.52 12.59
N ALA A 565 -33.54 -7.46 13.93
CA ALA A 565 -32.40 -6.88 14.64
C ALA A 565 -31.18 -7.83 14.64
N CYS A 566 -31.43 -9.12 14.40
CA CYS A 566 -30.37 -10.15 14.33
C CYS A 566 -30.00 -10.52 12.88
N GLY A 567 -30.51 -9.81 11.89
CA GLY A 567 -30.17 -10.05 10.48
C GLY A 567 -30.95 -11.17 9.81
N LYS A 568 -31.95 -11.78 10.48
CA LYS A 568 -32.69 -12.95 9.93
C LYS A 568 -33.85 -12.62 8.98
N THR A 569 -34.09 -11.38 8.67
CA THR A 569 -35.14 -11.00 7.69
C THR A 569 -34.52 -10.25 6.51
N UNK A 570 -34.41 -10.87 5.62
CA UNK A 570 -33.93 -10.32 4.60
C UNK A 570 -34.71 -9.28 4.17
N SER A 571 -34.41 -8.36 4.48
CA SER A 571 -34.94 -7.22 3.76
C SER A 571 -34.52 -7.36 2.30
N ARG A 572 -35.45 -7.36 1.41
CA ARG A 572 -35.18 -7.30 -0.02
C ARG A 572 -34.46 -5.97 -0.30
N TRP A 573 -33.17 -6.04 -0.46
CA TRP A 573 -32.45 -4.93 -1.08
C TRP A 573 -32.98 -4.77 -2.51
N PRO A 574 -33.16 -3.56 -3.00
CA PRO A 574 -33.47 -3.39 -4.42
C PRO A 574 -32.36 -4.05 -5.23
N ARG A 575 -32.70 -5.01 -6.04
CA ARG A 575 -31.74 -5.55 -7.01
C ARG A 575 -31.31 -4.40 -7.93
N PRO A 576 -30.03 -4.23 -8.19
CA PRO A 576 -29.60 -3.35 -9.26
C PRO A 576 -30.36 -3.79 -10.52
N SER A 577 -30.92 -2.86 -11.24
CA SER A 577 -31.62 -3.15 -12.49
C SER A 577 -30.61 -3.79 -13.44
N ALA A 578 -30.73 -5.09 -13.65
CA ALA A 578 -29.92 -5.81 -14.60
C ALA A 578 -30.23 -5.33 -16.01
N GLY A 579 -29.38 -4.46 -16.51
CA GLY A 579 -29.32 -4.20 -17.95
C GLY A 579 -28.87 -5.49 -18.61
N SER A 580 -29.77 -6.09 -19.38
CA SER A 580 -29.52 -7.36 -20.03
C SER A 580 -28.44 -7.26 -21.10
N SER A 581 -27.33 -7.91 -20.89
CA SER A 581 -26.52 -8.40 -21.99
C SER A 581 -25.82 -9.69 -21.57
N ARG A 582 -26.48 -10.82 -21.82
CA ARG A 582 -25.81 -12.11 -21.76
C ARG A 582 -25.10 -12.33 -23.10
N CYS A 583 -23.79 -12.29 -23.11
CA CYS A 583 -22.99 -12.98 -24.12
C CYS A 583 -22.16 -14.04 -23.43
N CYS A 584 -22.40 -15.29 -23.80
CA CYS A 584 -21.65 -16.44 -23.28
C CYS A 584 -20.19 -16.40 -23.71
N SER A 585 -19.27 -16.49 -22.75
CA SER A 585 -17.92 -16.95 -23.06
C SER A 585 -17.54 -18.04 -22.05
N THR A 586 -17.57 -19.28 -22.51
CA THR A 586 -16.90 -20.38 -21.83
C THR A 586 -15.62 -20.71 -22.60
N ALA A 587 -14.51 -20.29 -22.10
CA ALA A 587 -13.21 -20.77 -22.60
C ALA A 587 -12.63 -21.71 -21.56
N ARG A 588 -12.63 -23.01 -21.87
CA ARG A 588 -11.88 -24.01 -21.10
C ARG A 588 -10.47 -24.14 -21.71
N ARG A 589 -9.47 -24.10 -20.90
CA ARG A 589 -8.08 -24.45 -21.26
C ARG A 589 -8.01 -25.93 -21.69
N PRO A 590 -7.27 -26.28 -22.77
CA PRO A 590 -7.09 -27.69 -23.14
C PRO A 590 -5.89 -28.32 -22.44
N SER A 591 -6.11 -29.46 -21.83
CA SER A 591 -5.04 -30.37 -21.39
C SER A 591 -4.50 -31.18 -22.58
N ARG A 592 -3.21 -31.41 -22.62
CA ARG A 592 -2.50 -32.20 -23.67
C ARG A 592 -2.92 -33.67 -23.65
N GLY A 593 -3.10 -34.24 -24.82
CA GLY A 593 -3.10 -35.71 -25.03
C GLY A 593 -3.79 -36.21 -26.29
N SER A 594 -2.98 -36.66 -27.22
CA SER A 594 -3.16 -37.72 -28.27
C SER A 594 -4.26 -37.61 -29.32
N ARG A 595 -3.81 -37.68 -30.60
CA ARG A 595 -4.58 -37.98 -31.83
C ARG A 595 -5.12 -39.44 -31.83
N PRO A 596 -6.13 -39.88 -32.67
CA PRO A 596 -6.15 -39.66 -34.16
C PRO A 596 -7.54 -39.60 -34.83
N SER A 597 -7.50 -39.15 -36.10
CA SER A 597 -8.25 -39.49 -37.34
C SER A 597 -9.78 -39.63 -37.38
N GLY A 598 -10.39 -38.99 -38.39
CA GLY A 598 -11.68 -39.36 -38.93
C GLY A 598 -12.60 -38.23 -39.41
N SER A 599 -12.79 -38.15 -40.70
CA SER A 599 -13.59 -37.23 -41.50
C SER A 599 -15.08 -37.18 -41.15
N THR A 600 -15.71 -36.03 -41.25
CA THR A 600 -16.89 -35.75 -42.10
C THR A 600 -17.45 -34.35 -41.84
N ALA A 601 -17.75 -33.66 -42.91
CA ALA A 601 -18.29 -32.32 -42.95
C ALA A 601 -19.79 -32.26 -42.69
N ARG A 602 -20.23 -31.27 -41.90
CA ARG A 602 -21.61 -30.79 -42.00
C ARG A 602 -21.65 -29.25 -41.82
N ARG A 603 -22.43 -28.65 -42.71
CA ARG A 603 -22.65 -27.22 -42.85
C ARG A 603 -23.38 -26.65 -41.64
N THR A 604 -22.90 -25.49 -41.15
CA THR A 604 -23.64 -24.67 -40.18
C THR A 604 -24.04 -23.33 -40.82
N ARG A 605 -25.29 -22.96 -40.60
CA ARG A 605 -25.86 -21.69 -41.04
C ARG A 605 -25.33 -20.55 -40.15
N GLY A 606 -24.95 -19.44 -40.78
CA GLY A 606 -24.47 -18.25 -40.11
C GLY A 606 -25.59 -17.38 -39.55
N CYS A 607 -25.36 -16.82 -38.39
CA CYS A 607 -26.19 -15.74 -37.83
C CYS A 607 -25.52 -14.41 -38.17
N SER A 608 -26.29 -13.51 -38.81
CA SER A 608 -25.85 -12.17 -39.15
C SER A 608 -26.37 -11.15 -38.13
N CYS A 609 -25.49 -10.27 -37.67
CA CYS A 609 -25.85 -9.11 -36.86
C CYS A 609 -26.06 -7.89 -37.75
N PRO A 610 -27.11 -7.05 -37.49
CA PRO A 610 -27.30 -5.81 -38.24
C PRO A 610 -26.39 -4.69 -37.70
N THR A 611 -25.72 -4.01 -38.61
CA THR A 611 -24.91 -2.82 -38.36
C THR A 611 -25.78 -1.58 -38.22
N ALA A 612 -25.57 -0.79 -37.16
CA ALA A 612 -26.24 0.50 -36.97
C ALA A 612 -25.55 1.60 -37.79
N ARG A 613 -26.35 2.32 -38.59
CA ARG A 613 -25.92 3.50 -39.34
C ARG A 613 -25.83 4.71 -38.42
N ALA A 614 -24.68 5.37 -38.44
CA ALA A 614 -24.46 6.67 -37.78
C ALA A 614 -25.11 7.81 -38.61
N ALA A 615 -25.98 8.57 -37.96
CA ALA A 615 -26.55 9.78 -38.56
C ALA A 615 -25.71 10.99 -38.15
N ARG A 616 -25.10 11.66 -39.13
CA ARG A 616 -24.37 12.92 -38.92
C ARG A 616 -25.37 14.06 -38.81
N ARG A 617 -25.33 14.83 -37.73
CA ARG A 617 -26.01 16.14 -37.66
C ARG A 617 -24.95 17.24 -37.78
N ALA A 618 -25.25 18.21 -38.65
CA ALA A 618 -24.40 19.36 -38.94
C ALA A 618 -24.65 20.49 -37.93
N HIS A 619 -23.57 21.10 -37.50
CA HIS A 619 -23.54 22.32 -36.66
C HIS A 619 -23.60 23.59 -37.53
N PRO A 620 -24.35 24.62 -37.14
CA PRO A 620 -24.25 25.94 -37.82
C PRO A 620 -23.16 26.79 -37.14
N ARG A 621 -22.36 27.41 -37.96
CA ARG A 621 -21.33 28.38 -37.57
C ARG A 621 -21.95 29.69 -37.09
N ARG A 622 -21.47 30.24 -35.97
CA ARG A 622 -21.75 31.63 -35.60
C ARG A 622 -20.48 32.46 -35.71
N ALA A 623 -20.68 33.68 -36.21
CA ALA A 623 -19.62 34.64 -36.57
C ALA A 623 -19.12 35.42 -35.34
N THR A 624 -17.83 35.69 -35.37
CA THR A 624 -17.12 36.53 -34.41
C THR A 624 -17.37 38.03 -34.68
N THR A 625 -17.69 38.78 -33.63
CA THR A 625 -17.53 40.24 -33.66
C THR A 625 -16.56 40.66 -32.54
N ARG A 626 -15.42 41.18 -32.98
CA ARG A 626 -14.49 41.91 -32.13
C ARG A 626 -15.11 43.22 -31.64
N ARG A 627 -14.95 43.53 -30.35
CA ARG A 627 -14.94 44.92 -29.90
C ARG A 627 -13.79 45.12 -28.92
N SER A 628 -13.01 46.12 -29.23
CA SER A 628 -11.86 46.67 -28.51
C SER A 628 -12.28 47.77 -27.53
N ARG A 629 -11.40 48.04 -26.56
CA ARG A 629 -11.28 49.21 -25.64
C ARG A 629 -11.96 48.95 -24.28
N SER A 630 -11.35 49.31 -23.20
CA SER A 630 -10.19 50.15 -22.83
C SER A 630 -9.70 49.71 -21.46
#